data_4ab08f8fe653fa0bb5bc9531968f1565
#
_entry.id   4ab08f8fe653fa0bb5bc9531968f1565
#
_cell.length_a   1.000
_cell.length_b   1.000
_cell.length_c   1.000
_cell.angle_alpha   90.00
_cell.angle_beta   90.00
_cell.angle_gamma   90.00
#
_symmetry.space_group_name_H-M   'P 1'
#
loop_
_entity.id
_entity.type
_entity.pdbx_description
1 polymer ?
#
loop_
_entity_poly.entity_id
_entity_poly.type
_entity_poly.pdbx_seq_one_letter_code
_entity_poly.pdbx_strand_id
1 'polypeptide(L)'
;RHSEAGLLYISVLTDPTTGGVTASFAMLGDIILAEPGALVGFAGPRVIEQTIRQKLPEGFQRAEFLKEHGLIDNVVEREDLKDTLAKLIVMHRKSEAIEALIPNRRKNPMESKHFQKQERVSAWERVQRARNQERPGALDYIQEIFTDFLELHGDRHFADDGAIVGGIGYFDGCPVTVIGQ
;
A
#
# COMPACT_ATOMS: atom_id res chain seq x y z
N ARG A 1 -2.34 -20.80 -11.46
CA ARG A 1 -3.21 -20.46 -12.61
C ARG A 1 -3.63 -18.99 -12.63
N HIS A 2 -4.15 -18.46 -11.48
CA HIS A 2 -4.60 -17.06 -11.43
C HIS A 2 -3.43 -16.10 -11.62
N SER A 3 -2.37 -16.27 -10.85
CA SER A 3 -1.13 -15.50 -10.95
C SER A 3 -0.43 -15.67 -12.31
N GLU A 4 -0.36 -16.89 -12.85
CA GLU A 4 0.18 -17.17 -14.19
C GLU A 4 -0.59 -16.44 -15.30
N ALA A 5 -1.90 -16.23 -15.10
CA ALA A 5 -2.74 -15.46 -16.03
C ALA A 5 -2.60 -13.93 -15.84
N GLY A 6 -1.82 -13.48 -14.85
CA GLY A 6 -1.63 -12.07 -14.55
C GLY A 6 -2.93 -11.37 -14.09
N LEU A 7 -3.81 -12.11 -13.40
CA LEU A 7 -5.07 -11.60 -12.89
C LEU A 7 -4.90 -11.13 -11.45
N LEU A 8 -5.45 -9.96 -11.13
CA LEU A 8 -5.49 -9.43 -9.77
C LEU A 8 -6.40 -10.29 -8.89
N TYR A 9 -5.89 -10.67 -7.70
CA TYR A 9 -6.65 -11.33 -6.66
C TYR A 9 -6.79 -10.41 -5.44
N ILE A 10 -7.98 -9.90 -5.21
CA ILE A 10 -8.30 -9.12 -4.01
C ILE A 10 -9.05 -10.02 -3.04
N SER A 11 -8.55 -10.13 -1.81
CA SER A 11 -9.23 -10.81 -0.71
C SER A 11 -9.88 -9.80 0.21
N VAL A 12 -11.16 -10.00 0.55
CA VAL A 12 -11.91 -9.17 1.51
C VAL A 12 -12.27 -10.04 2.70
N LEU A 13 -11.67 -9.72 3.85
CA LEU A 13 -11.84 -10.47 5.09
C LEU A 13 -12.99 -9.87 5.91
N THR A 14 -14.01 -10.66 6.14
CA THR A 14 -15.17 -10.28 6.97
C THR A 14 -15.10 -10.96 8.34
N ASP A 15 -15.89 -10.49 9.31
CA ASP A 15 -15.95 -11.08 10.66
C ASP A 15 -16.89 -12.28 10.74
N PRO A 16 -16.43 -13.47 11.17
CA PRO A 16 -15.05 -13.89 11.33
C PRO A 16 -14.46 -14.59 10.09
N THR A 17 -13.18 -14.41 9.83
CA THR A 17 -12.40 -15.20 8.86
C THR A 17 -11.42 -16.08 9.62
N THR A 18 -11.76 -17.35 9.85
CA THR A 18 -11.00 -18.24 10.74
C THR A 18 -10.79 -19.64 10.16
N GLY A 19 -9.91 -20.41 10.78
CA GLY A 19 -9.67 -21.81 10.44
C GLY A 19 -9.06 -22.01 9.06
N GLY A 20 -9.57 -23.01 8.35
CA GLY A 20 -9.08 -23.37 7.03
C GLY A 20 -9.16 -22.28 5.97
N VAL A 21 -10.10 -21.35 6.10
CA VAL A 21 -10.24 -20.20 5.20
C VAL A 21 -9.00 -19.31 5.28
N THR A 22 -8.60 -18.91 6.49
CA THR A 22 -7.39 -18.10 6.72
C THR A 22 -6.15 -18.87 6.30
N ALA A 23 -6.04 -20.16 6.65
CA ALA A 23 -4.88 -20.98 6.33
C ALA A 23 -4.75 -21.35 4.84
N SER A 24 -5.69 -20.93 4.00
CA SER A 24 -5.70 -21.29 2.58
C SER A 24 -5.78 -20.05 1.69
N PHE A 25 -6.92 -19.80 1.09
CA PHE A 25 -7.04 -18.78 0.02
C PHE A 25 -7.17 -17.34 0.53
N ALA A 26 -7.69 -17.12 1.75
CA ALA A 26 -7.94 -15.76 2.25
C ALA A 26 -6.65 -14.92 2.35
N MET A 27 -5.55 -15.54 2.77
CA MET A 27 -4.23 -14.87 2.91
C MET A 27 -3.36 -14.96 1.65
N LEU A 28 -3.92 -15.37 0.51
CA LEU A 28 -3.21 -15.45 -0.77
C LEU A 28 -3.55 -14.30 -1.73
N GLY A 29 -4.33 -13.31 -1.28
CA GLY A 29 -4.63 -12.13 -2.07
C GLY A 29 -3.37 -11.33 -2.42
N ASP A 30 -3.32 -10.80 -3.65
CA ASP A 30 -2.33 -9.77 -4.02
C ASP A 30 -2.59 -8.49 -3.21
N ILE A 31 -3.87 -8.20 -2.95
CA ILE A 31 -4.33 -7.17 -2.04
C ILE A 31 -5.31 -7.81 -1.06
N ILE A 32 -5.11 -7.59 0.24
CA ILE A 32 -5.93 -8.11 1.31
C ILE A 32 -6.53 -6.96 2.10
N LEU A 33 -7.83 -6.81 2.01
CA LEU A 33 -8.62 -5.84 2.77
C LEU A 33 -9.38 -6.55 3.89
N ALA A 34 -9.64 -5.86 4.98
CA ALA A 34 -10.49 -6.38 6.06
C ALA A 34 -11.52 -5.34 6.48
N GLU A 35 -12.68 -5.80 6.97
CA GLU A 35 -13.64 -4.95 7.65
C GLU A 35 -13.11 -4.58 9.05
N PRO A 36 -13.45 -3.40 9.59
CA PRO A 36 -13.04 -2.99 10.93
C PRO A 36 -13.43 -4.01 11.99
N GLY A 37 -12.53 -4.29 12.90
CA GLY A 37 -12.74 -5.21 14.00
C GLY A 37 -12.89 -6.68 13.59
N ALA A 38 -12.78 -7.05 12.32
CA ALA A 38 -12.91 -8.42 11.86
C ALA A 38 -11.89 -9.35 12.56
N LEU A 39 -12.38 -10.47 13.06
CA LEU A 39 -11.53 -11.51 13.64
C LEU A 39 -10.94 -12.36 12.52
N VAL A 40 -9.62 -12.33 12.38
CA VAL A 40 -8.89 -13.07 11.35
C VAL A 40 -7.78 -13.90 11.98
N GLY A 41 -7.85 -15.21 11.82
CA GLY A 41 -6.84 -16.11 12.39
C GLY A 41 -7.19 -17.58 12.16
N PHE A 42 -6.20 -18.45 12.37
CA PHE A 42 -6.44 -19.90 12.25
C PHE A 42 -7.23 -20.45 13.43
N ALA A 43 -6.66 -20.32 14.63
CA ALA A 43 -7.32 -20.72 15.89
C ALA A 43 -7.91 -19.48 16.57
N GLY A 44 -9.08 -19.64 17.19
CA GLY A 44 -9.68 -18.56 17.97
C GLY A 44 -8.86 -18.18 19.21
N PRO A 45 -8.97 -16.93 19.71
CA PRO A 45 -8.18 -16.44 20.84
C PRO A 45 -8.24 -17.34 22.08
N ARG A 46 -9.43 -17.84 22.42
CA ARG A 46 -9.63 -18.76 23.59
C ARG A 46 -8.79 -20.04 23.48
N VAL A 47 -8.74 -20.63 22.28
CA VAL A 47 -7.97 -21.85 22.05
C VAL A 47 -6.48 -21.60 22.20
N ILE A 48 -6.01 -20.45 21.67
CA ILE A 48 -4.61 -20.05 21.78
C ILE A 48 -4.25 -19.81 23.24
N GLU A 49 -5.01 -19.01 23.99
CA GLU A 49 -4.77 -18.73 25.42
C GLU A 49 -4.74 -19.99 26.27
N GLN A 50 -5.63 -20.94 26.02
CA GLN A 50 -5.64 -22.22 26.72
C GLN A 50 -4.40 -23.06 26.40
N THR A 51 -3.92 -22.99 25.17
CA THR A 51 -2.75 -23.77 24.71
C THR A 51 -1.46 -23.21 25.27
N ILE A 52 -1.26 -21.87 25.16
CA ILE A 52 -0.03 -21.22 25.61
C ILE A 52 -0.07 -20.85 27.10
N ARG A 53 -1.25 -20.92 27.74
CA ARG A 53 -1.51 -20.53 29.12
C ARG A 53 -1.13 -19.09 29.45
N GLN A 54 -1.27 -18.20 28.50
CA GLN A 54 -1.02 -16.75 28.61
C GLN A 54 -2.18 -15.98 28.01
N LYS A 55 -2.43 -14.77 28.54
CA LYS A 55 -3.39 -13.85 27.95
C LYS A 55 -2.79 -13.25 26.69
N LEU A 56 -3.60 -13.15 25.66
CA LEU A 56 -3.22 -12.51 24.41
C LEU A 56 -3.28 -10.97 24.57
N PRO A 57 -2.48 -10.24 23.81
CA PRO A 57 -2.56 -8.78 23.74
C PRO A 57 -3.98 -8.33 23.35
N GLU A 58 -4.35 -7.15 23.81
CA GLU A 58 -5.62 -6.52 23.40
C GLU A 58 -5.63 -6.34 21.86
N GLY A 59 -6.77 -6.62 21.24
CA GLY A 59 -6.93 -6.53 19.79
C GLY A 59 -6.27 -7.65 18.99
N PHE A 60 -5.62 -8.63 19.63
CA PHE A 60 -4.98 -9.74 18.93
C PHE A 60 -5.92 -10.42 17.93
N GLN A 61 -5.43 -10.67 16.72
CA GLN A 61 -6.18 -11.22 15.58
C GLN A 61 -7.32 -10.31 15.05
N ARG A 62 -7.43 -9.06 15.47
CA ARG A 62 -8.33 -8.11 14.85
C ARG A 62 -7.71 -7.48 13.60
N ALA A 63 -8.55 -6.98 12.70
CA ALA A 63 -8.13 -6.38 11.45
C ALA A 63 -7.08 -5.29 11.63
N GLU A 64 -7.27 -4.42 12.63
CA GLU A 64 -6.35 -3.33 12.97
C GLU A 64 -4.97 -3.87 13.38
N PHE A 65 -4.96 -4.90 14.26
CA PHE A 65 -3.74 -5.57 14.67
C PHE A 65 -3.01 -6.21 13.48
N LEU A 66 -3.74 -6.83 12.56
CA LEU A 66 -3.16 -7.44 11.37
C LEU A 66 -2.54 -6.40 10.43
N LYS A 67 -3.18 -5.23 10.31
CA LYS A 67 -2.65 -4.11 9.53
C LYS A 67 -1.34 -3.60 10.14
N GLU A 68 -1.31 -3.34 11.46
CA GLU A 68 -0.10 -2.90 12.17
C GLU A 68 1.07 -3.89 12.05
N HIS A 69 0.76 -5.17 11.87
CA HIS A 69 1.75 -6.23 11.70
C HIS A 69 2.01 -6.60 10.22
N GLY A 70 1.58 -5.77 9.28
CA GLY A 70 1.85 -5.95 7.85
C GLY A 70 1.19 -7.18 7.22
N LEU A 71 0.21 -7.80 7.88
CA LEU A 71 -0.44 -9.02 7.39
C LEU A 71 -1.55 -8.75 6.38
N ILE A 72 -2.15 -7.57 6.43
CA ILE A 72 -3.16 -7.10 5.47
C ILE A 72 -2.82 -5.70 4.99
N ASP A 73 -3.36 -5.32 3.84
CA ASP A 73 -3.03 -4.06 3.20
C ASP A 73 -3.82 -2.87 3.73
N ASN A 74 -5.10 -3.06 4.05
CA ASN A 74 -5.90 -2.00 4.66
C ASN A 74 -7.13 -2.52 5.38
N VAL A 75 -7.66 -1.68 6.29
CA VAL A 75 -8.95 -1.85 6.93
C VAL A 75 -9.91 -0.86 6.30
N VAL A 76 -11.04 -1.34 5.79
CA VAL A 76 -11.98 -0.53 5.00
C VAL A 76 -13.39 -0.76 5.52
N GLU A 77 -14.10 0.33 5.81
CA GLU A 77 -15.50 0.28 6.21
C GLU A 77 -16.37 -0.35 5.12
N ARG A 78 -17.40 -1.10 5.52
CA ARG A 78 -18.28 -1.81 4.58
C ARG A 78 -18.92 -0.90 3.54
N GLU A 79 -19.26 0.31 3.92
CA GLU A 79 -19.85 1.32 3.03
C GLU A 79 -18.87 1.81 1.96
N ASP A 80 -17.57 1.84 2.27
CA ASP A 80 -16.50 2.30 1.38
C ASP A 80 -15.90 1.17 0.53
N LEU A 81 -16.19 -0.10 0.86
CA LEU A 81 -15.61 -1.26 0.17
C LEU A 81 -15.87 -1.24 -1.34
N LYS A 82 -17.08 -0.87 -1.77
CA LYS A 82 -17.45 -0.84 -3.19
C LYS A 82 -16.56 0.13 -3.97
N ASP A 83 -16.37 1.31 -3.45
CA ASP A 83 -15.61 2.37 -4.12
C ASP A 83 -14.10 2.06 -4.08
N THR A 84 -13.62 1.53 -2.97
CA THR A 84 -12.23 1.06 -2.84
C THR A 84 -11.93 -0.07 -3.82
N LEU A 85 -12.80 -1.08 -3.92
CA LEU A 85 -12.65 -2.17 -4.88
C LEU A 85 -12.70 -1.68 -6.32
N ALA A 86 -13.61 -0.76 -6.63
CA ALA A 86 -13.72 -0.17 -7.97
C ALA A 86 -12.41 0.57 -8.35
N LYS A 87 -11.85 1.37 -7.45
CA LYS A 87 -10.56 2.05 -7.65
C LYS A 87 -9.44 1.04 -7.90
N LEU A 88 -9.29 0.03 -7.05
CA LEU A 88 -8.27 -1.00 -7.20
C LEU A 88 -8.37 -1.73 -8.54
N ILE A 89 -9.58 -2.13 -8.95
CA ILE A 89 -9.80 -2.82 -10.22
C ILE A 89 -9.44 -1.92 -11.40
N VAL A 90 -9.82 -0.64 -11.35
CA VAL A 90 -9.51 0.31 -12.44
C VAL A 90 -8.00 0.55 -12.55
N MET A 91 -7.31 0.71 -11.41
CA MET A 91 -5.85 0.92 -11.36
C MET A 91 -5.06 -0.28 -11.90
N HIS A 92 -5.60 -1.50 -11.79
CA HIS A 92 -4.94 -2.71 -12.27
C HIS A 92 -5.39 -3.16 -13.68
N ARG A 93 -6.27 -2.41 -14.33
CA ARG A 93 -6.63 -2.71 -15.72
C ARG A 93 -5.44 -2.47 -16.62
N LYS A 94 -5.14 -3.46 -17.48
CA LYS A 94 -4.24 -3.27 -18.60
C LYS A 94 -4.86 -2.22 -19.52
N SER A 95 -4.29 -1.02 -19.54
CA SER A 95 -4.72 0.05 -20.44
C SER A 95 -3.85 -0.02 -21.70
N GLU A 96 -4.48 -0.20 -22.85
CA GLU A 96 -3.81 -0.07 -24.15
C GLU A 96 -3.16 1.32 -24.30
N ALA A 97 -3.71 2.34 -23.63
CA ALA A 97 -3.15 3.68 -23.57
C ALA A 97 -1.77 3.71 -22.89
N ILE A 98 -1.50 2.84 -21.88
CA ILE A 98 -0.20 2.78 -21.22
C ILE A 98 0.86 2.19 -22.15
N GLU A 99 0.54 1.17 -22.92
CA GLU A 99 1.46 0.61 -23.93
C GLU A 99 1.80 1.62 -25.03
N ALA A 100 0.86 2.49 -25.40
CA ALA A 100 1.09 3.57 -26.35
C ALA A 100 1.94 4.72 -25.79
N LEU A 101 1.90 4.98 -24.48
CA LEU A 101 2.67 6.04 -23.81
C LEU A 101 4.13 5.64 -23.52
N ILE A 102 4.40 4.36 -23.27
CA ILE A 102 5.74 3.83 -22.96
C ILE A 102 6.74 4.04 -24.10
N PRO A 103 6.42 3.79 -25.37
CA PRO A 103 7.34 4.02 -26.49
C PRO A 103 7.75 5.47 -26.66
N ASN A 104 6.85 6.42 -26.39
CA ASN A 104 7.14 7.85 -26.50
C ASN A 104 7.97 8.41 -25.35
N ARG A 105 7.84 7.85 -24.12
CA ARG A 105 8.70 8.22 -22.99
C ARG A 105 10.18 7.87 -23.22
N ARG A 106 10.48 6.80 -23.96
CA ARG A 106 11.87 6.43 -24.29
C ARG A 106 12.48 7.29 -25.40
N LYS A 107 11.67 8.00 -26.19
CA LYS A 107 12.13 8.84 -27.32
C LYS A 107 12.30 10.32 -26.99
N ASN A 108 11.78 10.79 -25.88
CA ASN A 108 12.10 12.10 -25.35
C ASN A 108 13.02 11.93 -24.14
N PRO A 109 14.36 12.00 -24.32
CA PRO A 109 15.17 12.44 -23.21
C PRO A 109 14.56 13.79 -22.85
N MET A 110 14.17 13.98 -21.58
CA MET A 110 13.81 15.30 -21.07
C MET A 110 14.89 16.26 -21.60
N GLU A 111 14.53 17.02 -22.62
CA GLU A 111 15.31 18.18 -22.94
C GLU A 111 15.25 19.03 -21.67
N SER A 112 16.33 19.02 -20.96
CA SER A 112 16.59 19.84 -19.77
C SER A 112 16.65 21.31 -20.17
N LYS A 113 15.59 21.82 -20.81
CA LYS A 113 15.36 23.22 -21.05
C LYS A 113 14.76 23.77 -19.77
N HIS A 114 15.62 24.22 -18.92
CA HIS A 114 15.50 25.12 -17.79
C HIS A 114 16.13 24.60 -16.48
N PHE A 115 17.28 23.97 -16.55
CA PHE A 115 18.21 24.21 -15.45
C PHE A 115 18.79 25.61 -15.67
N GLN A 116 18.06 26.65 -15.24
CA GLN A 116 18.66 27.94 -15.00
C GLN A 116 19.92 27.68 -14.17
N LYS A 117 21.01 28.26 -14.62
CA LYS A 117 22.34 28.23 -13.97
C LYS A 117 22.13 28.49 -12.48
N GLN A 118 21.98 27.42 -11.69
CA GLN A 118 21.80 27.54 -10.26
C GLN A 118 23.05 28.25 -9.74
N GLU A 119 22.83 29.34 -9.00
CA GLU A 119 23.91 29.97 -8.24
C GLU A 119 24.69 28.87 -7.52
N ARG A 120 26.02 28.94 -7.58
CA ARG A 120 26.89 27.94 -6.94
C ARG A 120 26.76 28.08 -5.43
N VAL A 121 25.73 27.40 -4.89
CA VAL A 121 25.48 27.28 -3.45
C VAL A 121 26.65 26.51 -2.84
N SER A 122 27.22 27.01 -1.75
CA SER A 122 28.32 26.35 -1.04
C SER A 122 27.93 24.96 -0.57
N ALA A 123 28.89 24.07 -0.36
CA ALA A 123 28.63 22.73 0.14
C ALA A 123 27.89 22.74 1.50
N TRP A 124 28.24 23.71 2.36
CA TRP A 124 27.59 23.89 3.66
C TRP A 124 26.11 24.30 3.54
N GLU A 125 25.82 25.27 2.69
CA GLU A 125 24.42 25.66 2.42
C GLU A 125 23.58 24.52 1.85
N ARG A 126 24.16 23.65 1.01
CA ARG A 126 23.46 22.45 0.54
C ARG A 126 23.11 21.50 1.70
N VAL A 127 24.04 21.31 2.64
CA VAL A 127 23.82 20.51 3.84
C VAL A 127 22.71 21.12 4.70
N GLN A 128 22.74 22.45 4.92
CA GLN A 128 21.72 23.14 5.68
C GLN A 128 20.34 23.04 5.02
N ARG A 129 20.26 23.26 3.70
CA ARG A 129 19.01 23.11 2.94
C ARG A 129 18.49 21.67 3.00
N ALA A 130 19.36 20.67 2.91
CA ALA A 130 18.97 19.26 2.99
C ALA A 130 18.44 18.85 4.37
N ARG A 131 18.87 19.54 5.43
CA ARG A 131 18.46 19.29 6.83
C ARG A 131 17.38 20.24 7.33
N ASN A 132 16.86 21.11 6.46
CA ASN A 132 15.79 22.01 6.87
C ASN A 132 14.54 21.21 7.21
N GLN A 133 13.98 21.42 8.41
CA GLN A 133 12.76 20.76 8.90
C GLN A 133 11.50 21.17 8.12
N GLU A 134 11.51 22.35 7.49
CA GLU A 134 10.42 22.81 6.63
C GLU A 134 10.49 22.27 5.20
N ARG A 135 11.44 21.40 4.92
CA ARG A 135 11.54 20.77 3.59
C ARG A 135 10.39 19.79 3.41
N PRO A 136 9.69 19.82 2.26
CA PRO A 136 8.64 18.85 1.98
C PRO A 136 9.12 17.41 2.14
N GLY A 137 8.35 16.61 2.86
CA GLY A 137 8.57 15.17 3.02
C GLY A 137 7.93 14.36 1.89
N ALA A 138 8.04 13.04 1.99
CA ALA A 138 7.48 12.13 0.99
C ALA A 138 5.96 12.30 0.83
N LEU A 139 5.24 12.46 1.95
CA LEU A 139 3.78 12.65 1.93
C LEU A 139 3.36 13.92 1.20
N ASP A 140 4.08 15.02 1.39
CA ASP A 140 3.79 16.28 0.69
C ASP A 140 3.93 16.11 -0.82
N TYR A 141 5.00 15.43 -1.27
CA TYR A 141 5.18 15.12 -2.68
C TYR A 141 4.11 14.18 -3.23
N ILE A 142 3.69 13.18 -2.44
CA ILE A 142 2.66 12.23 -2.86
C ILE A 142 1.34 12.97 -3.07
N GLN A 143 0.95 13.84 -2.15
CA GLN A 143 -0.30 14.60 -2.22
C GLN A 143 -0.32 15.59 -3.40
N GLU A 144 0.82 16.21 -3.73
CA GLU A 144 0.92 17.19 -4.82
C GLU A 144 1.06 16.57 -6.21
N ILE A 145 1.67 15.38 -6.31
CA ILE A 145 2.03 14.78 -7.61
C ILE A 145 1.01 13.74 -8.06
N PHE A 146 0.43 12.98 -7.12
CA PHE A 146 -0.44 11.86 -7.45
C PHE A 146 -1.89 12.16 -7.11
N THR A 147 -2.80 11.65 -7.94
CA THR A 147 -4.24 11.70 -7.67
C THR A 147 -4.74 10.32 -7.24
N ASP A 148 -5.79 10.30 -6.42
CA ASP A 148 -6.43 9.08 -5.90
C ASP A 148 -5.43 8.10 -5.24
N PHE A 149 -4.41 8.61 -4.56
CA PHE A 149 -3.44 7.76 -3.86
C PHE A 149 -4.13 6.89 -2.82
N LEU A 150 -3.88 5.59 -2.91
CA LEU A 150 -4.35 4.57 -1.96
C LEU A 150 -3.14 3.93 -1.29
N GLU A 151 -2.99 4.19 -0.01
CA GLU A 151 -1.91 3.60 0.79
C GLU A 151 -2.20 2.14 1.09
N LEU A 152 -1.17 1.30 0.97
CA LEU A 152 -1.19 -0.14 1.22
C LEU A 152 -0.05 -0.51 2.18
N HIS A 153 -0.36 -1.30 3.20
CA HIS A 153 0.56 -1.58 4.33
C HIS A 153 1.10 -3.01 4.35
N GLY A 154 0.49 -3.93 3.68
CA GLY A 154 0.71 -5.36 3.85
C GLY A 154 1.94 -5.94 3.16
N ASP A 155 3.12 -5.85 3.74
CA ASP A 155 4.33 -6.49 3.20
C ASP A 155 4.45 -7.98 3.55
N ARG A 156 3.59 -8.50 4.42
CA ARG A 156 3.53 -9.89 4.91
C ARG A 156 4.75 -10.33 5.70
N HIS A 157 5.56 -9.41 6.22
CA HIS A 157 6.75 -9.77 6.99
C HIS A 157 6.56 -9.67 8.50
N PHE A 158 6.78 -8.51 9.09
CA PHE A 158 6.78 -8.41 10.56
C PHE A 158 5.86 -7.32 11.10
N ALA A 159 6.06 -6.11 10.67
CA ALA A 159 5.31 -4.94 11.10
C ALA A 159 5.41 -3.84 10.05
N ASP A 160 4.44 -2.95 10.06
CA ASP A 160 4.45 -1.76 9.25
C ASP A 160 5.58 -0.81 9.70
N ASP A 161 6.31 -0.21 8.75
CA ASP A 161 7.36 0.77 9.04
C ASP A 161 6.81 2.19 8.84
N GLY A 162 6.55 2.87 9.93
CA GLY A 162 6.03 4.25 9.90
C GLY A 162 6.93 5.28 9.20
N ALA A 163 8.15 4.91 8.81
CA ALA A 163 9.04 5.76 8.01
C ALA A 163 8.86 5.55 6.50
N ILE A 164 8.14 4.51 6.08
CA ILE A 164 7.90 4.16 4.69
C ILE A 164 6.41 4.33 4.38
N VAL A 165 6.10 5.01 3.29
CA VAL A 165 4.75 5.11 2.73
C VAL A 165 4.73 4.42 1.39
N GLY A 166 3.88 3.42 1.24
CA GLY A 166 3.72 2.66 0.00
C GLY A 166 2.28 2.64 -0.48
N GLY A 167 2.06 2.64 -1.78
CA GLY A 167 0.70 2.58 -2.29
C GLY A 167 0.62 2.67 -3.80
N ILE A 168 -0.58 2.87 -4.28
CA ILE A 168 -0.90 3.02 -5.71
C ILE A 168 -1.62 4.35 -5.91
N GLY A 169 -1.23 5.10 -6.92
CA GLY A 169 -1.88 6.35 -7.30
C GLY A 169 -1.78 6.62 -8.78
N TYR A 170 -2.46 7.65 -9.26
CA TYR A 170 -2.33 8.07 -10.66
C TYR A 170 -1.30 9.17 -10.80
N PHE A 171 -0.37 8.97 -11.73
CA PHE A 171 0.54 9.99 -12.22
C PHE A 171 0.18 10.31 -13.66
N ASP A 172 -0.32 11.51 -13.91
CA ASP A 172 -0.75 11.96 -15.25
C ASP A 172 -1.73 10.96 -15.92
N GLY A 173 -2.71 10.50 -15.14
CA GLY A 173 -3.72 9.53 -15.57
C GLY A 173 -3.24 8.08 -15.71
N CYS A 174 -1.97 7.80 -15.41
CA CYS A 174 -1.41 6.44 -15.42
C CYS A 174 -1.29 5.90 -14.00
N PRO A 175 -1.79 4.69 -13.70
CA PRO A 175 -1.61 4.08 -12.38
C PRO A 175 -0.13 3.69 -12.19
N VAL A 176 0.41 4.03 -11.04
CA VAL A 176 1.80 3.77 -10.67
C VAL A 176 1.90 3.32 -9.22
N THR A 177 2.87 2.46 -8.92
CA THR A 177 3.25 2.19 -7.53
C THR A 177 4.15 3.31 -7.04
N VAL A 178 3.84 3.81 -5.85
CA VAL A 178 4.56 4.92 -5.20
C VAL A 178 5.15 4.40 -3.90
N ILE A 179 6.43 4.67 -3.68
CA ILE A 179 7.12 4.38 -2.43
C ILE A 179 7.83 5.65 -2.01
N GLY A 180 7.56 6.12 -0.79
CA GLY A 180 8.17 7.29 -0.18
C GLY A 180 8.80 6.96 1.17
N GLN A 181 9.86 7.70 1.52
CA GLN A 181 10.57 7.57 2.79
C GLN A 181 10.76 8.94 3.41
#